data_f0547d4de41c315055846e5337aa5502
#
_entry.id   f0547d4de41c315055846e5337aa5502
#
_cell.length_a   1.000
_cell.length_b   1.000
_cell.length_c   1.000
_cell.angle_alpha   90.00
_cell.angle_beta   90.00
_cell.angle_gamma   90.00
#
_symmetry.space_group_name_H-M   'P 1'
#
loop_
_entity.id
_entity.type
_entity.pdbx_description
1 polymer ?
#
loop_
_entity_poly.entity_id
_entity_poly.type
_entity_poly.pdbx_seq_one_letter_code
_entity_poly.pdbx_strand_id
1 'polypeptide(L)'
;MKNFLMAGAALGLLAACGPTEAPAKTETPIAPAATETTPVLSPLEVAVTNAARSEEEKARDVWRHPAETLEFFGVEPGDTVVEIWPGGGWYTNILAPYLAAGGGKLVAAGFDPAAAPDEERKQRTEARLAEFQANYADPQFGTIEYTVFSGVSGPLTEAGTADAVLTFRNVHNWMSGGYTEKFFTDAYAALKPGGVLGVVEHRLPSTATQDPTGSTGYVHEDFVKARALAAGFEFAGSSEINANPADTADHPFGVWTLPPNSALTDREGNTPDGFDPTIYADVGESDRMTLKFVKPE
;
A
#
# COMPACT_ATOMS: atom_id res chain seq x y z
N MET A 1 45.41 47.41 -37.74
CA MET A 1 46.83 47.80 -37.97
C MET A 1 47.60 46.56 -38.26
N LYS A 2 48.23 46.59 -39.46
CA LYS A 2 49.44 45.89 -39.90
C LYS A 2 49.49 44.33 -39.78
N ASN A 3 49.23 43.60 -40.86
CA ASN A 3 50.16 43.21 -41.93
C ASN A 3 51.43 42.50 -41.43
N PHE A 4 51.66 41.25 -41.85
CA PHE A 4 52.73 40.97 -42.81
C PHE A 4 52.58 39.58 -43.43
N LEU A 5 52.63 39.57 -44.77
CA LEU A 5 52.88 38.43 -45.67
C LEU A 5 54.37 37.99 -45.50
N MET A 6 54.64 36.72 -45.82
CA MET A 6 55.72 36.39 -46.72
C MET A 6 55.54 35.01 -47.33
N ALA A 7 55.74 34.96 -48.61
CA ALA A 7 55.71 33.82 -49.52
C ALA A 7 57.10 33.17 -49.64
N GLY A 8 57.13 31.92 -50.07
CA GLY A 8 58.40 31.27 -50.43
C GLY A 8 58.20 29.97 -51.22
N ALA A 9 58.60 30.03 -52.39
CA ALA A 9 58.50 29.30 -53.63
C ALA A 9 58.87 27.81 -53.64
N ALA A 10 58.34 27.20 -54.66
CA ALA A 10 58.40 25.87 -55.21
C ALA A 10 59.79 25.25 -55.45
N LEU A 11 59.84 23.91 -55.44
CA LEU A 11 60.58 23.14 -56.44
C LEU A 11 59.96 21.76 -56.58
N GLY A 12 59.61 21.38 -57.80
CA GLY A 12 59.01 20.09 -58.12
C GLY A 12 60.08 19.00 -58.28
N LEU A 13 59.67 17.76 -58.11
CA LEU A 13 60.26 16.57 -58.69
C LEU A 13 59.16 15.60 -59.07
N LEU A 14 59.12 15.27 -60.33
CA LEU A 14 58.33 14.18 -60.94
C LEU A 14 58.96 12.84 -60.56
N ALA A 15 58.17 11.89 -60.08
CA ALA A 15 58.52 10.45 -60.14
C ALA A 15 57.25 9.59 -60.20
N ALA A 16 57.16 8.92 -61.32
CA ALA A 16 56.63 7.60 -61.68
C ALA A 16 55.36 7.06 -60.96
N CYS A 17 54.37 6.78 -61.79
CA CYS A 17 53.22 5.91 -61.56
C CYS A 17 53.58 4.45 -61.27
N GLY A 18 53.06 3.90 -60.16
CA GLY A 18 52.81 2.48 -59.91
C GLY A 18 51.41 2.31 -59.37
N PRO A 19 50.64 1.34 -59.73
CA PRO A 19 49.28 1.17 -59.25
C PRO A 19 49.32 0.69 -57.81
N THR A 20 48.85 1.54 -56.87
CA THR A 20 48.72 1.18 -55.47
C THR A 20 47.36 0.49 -55.29
N GLU A 21 47.43 -0.78 -54.96
CA GLU A 21 46.31 -1.61 -54.49
C GLU A 21 45.67 -0.98 -53.27
N ALA A 22 44.35 -0.74 -53.29
CA ALA A 22 43.62 -0.18 -52.17
C ALA A 22 43.56 -1.20 -51.01
N PRO A 23 43.76 -0.78 -49.74
CA PRO A 23 43.65 -1.68 -48.64
C PRO A 23 42.22 -2.20 -48.49
N ALA A 24 42.09 -3.53 -48.35
CA ALA A 24 40.82 -4.22 -48.06
C ALA A 24 40.19 -3.62 -46.80
N LYS A 25 38.92 -3.21 -46.91
CA LYS A 25 38.13 -2.80 -45.74
C LYS A 25 37.95 -4.03 -44.86
N THR A 26 38.57 -4.01 -43.69
CA THR A 26 38.32 -4.98 -42.61
C THR A 26 36.91 -4.68 -42.08
N GLU A 27 35.96 -5.51 -42.42
CA GLU A 27 34.63 -5.46 -41.77
C GLU A 27 34.79 -5.84 -40.30
N THR A 28 34.53 -4.88 -39.42
CA THR A 28 34.45 -5.11 -37.97
C THR A 28 33.24 -6.03 -37.74
N PRO A 29 33.40 -7.16 -37.02
CA PRO A 29 32.27 -8.03 -36.72
C PRO A 29 31.22 -7.22 -35.90
N ILE A 30 30.00 -7.16 -36.41
CA ILE A 30 28.84 -6.60 -35.66
C ILE A 30 28.62 -7.57 -34.49
N ALA A 31 28.88 -7.10 -33.28
CA ALA A 31 28.51 -7.83 -32.05
C ALA A 31 27.00 -8.11 -32.14
N PRO A 32 26.55 -9.33 -31.78
CA PRO A 32 25.13 -9.61 -31.74
C PRO A 32 24.46 -8.61 -30.77
N ALA A 33 23.39 -7.98 -31.24
CA ALA A 33 22.56 -7.10 -30.42
C ALA A 33 22.15 -7.88 -29.17
N ALA A 34 22.44 -7.31 -27.97
CA ALA A 34 21.95 -7.85 -26.72
C ALA A 34 20.43 -7.93 -26.81
N THR A 35 19.89 -9.12 -26.71
CA THR A 35 18.45 -9.33 -26.63
C THR A 35 18.02 -8.70 -25.31
N GLU A 36 17.33 -7.56 -25.37
CA GLU A 36 16.68 -6.98 -24.20
C GLU A 36 15.63 -7.99 -23.73
N THR A 37 15.97 -8.75 -22.70
CA THR A 37 14.99 -9.57 -21.99
C THR A 37 14.09 -8.62 -21.22
N THR A 38 12.84 -8.48 -21.66
CA THR A 38 11.81 -7.79 -20.86
C THR A 38 11.81 -8.42 -19.48
N PRO A 39 11.91 -7.64 -18.38
CA PRO A 39 11.86 -8.19 -17.04
C PRO A 39 10.57 -8.98 -16.84
N VAL A 40 10.68 -10.20 -16.35
CA VAL A 40 9.50 -11.00 -15.95
C VAL A 40 9.05 -10.45 -14.60
N LEU A 41 7.87 -9.86 -14.56
CA LEU A 41 7.26 -9.35 -13.32
C LEU A 41 7.01 -10.50 -12.35
N SER A 42 7.23 -10.26 -11.06
CA SER A 42 6.82 -11.17 -9.99
C SER A 42 5.29 -11.26 -9.93
N PRO A 43 4.72 -12.32 -9.34
CA PRO A 43 3.27 -12.43 -9.14
C PRO A 43 2.66 -11.23 -8.40
N LEU A 44 3.40 -10.64 -7.46
CA LEU A 44 2.95 -9.46 -6.71
C LEU A 44 2.98 -8.20 -7.59
N GLU A 45 4.02 -7.98 -8.38
CA GLU A 45 4.07 -6.87 -9.34
C GLU A 45 2.95 -6.97 -10.38
N VAL A 46 2.62 -8.19 -10.83
CA VAL A 46 1.47 -8.44 -11.72
C VAL A 46 0.17 -8.04 -11.02
N ALA A 47 -0.01 -8.40 -9.75
CA ALA A 47 -1.19 -8.05 -8.98
C ALA A 47 -1.31 -6.54 -8.74
N VAL A 48 -0.21 -5.86 -8.43
CA VAL A 48 -0.17 -4.40 -8.23
C VAL A 48 -0.49 -3.64 -9.52
N THR A 49 -0.04 -4.13 -10.67
CA THR A 49 -0.24 -3.45 -11.97
C THR A 49 -1.50 -3.90 -12.72
N ASN A 50 -2.31 -4.80 -12.15
CA ASN A 50 -3.44 -5.41 -12.85
C ASN A 50 -4.50 -4.38 -13.31
N ALA A 51 -5.29 -4.78 -14.32
CA ALA A 51 -6.30 -3.92 -14.95
C ALA A 51 -7.58 -3.72 -14.10
N ALA A 52 -7.77 -4.49 -13.03
CA ALA A 52 -8.89 -4.31 -12.12
C ALA A 52 -8.71 -3.06 -11.22
N ARG A 53 -7.46 -2.57 -11.11
CA ARG A 53 -7.16 -1.33 -10.39
C ARG A 53 -7.31 -0.12 -11.30
N SER A 54 -8.04 0.89 -10.84
CA SER A 54 -8.18 2.15 -11.55
C SER A 54 -6.86 2.96 -11.55
N GLU A 55 -6.74 3.93 -12.46
CA GLU A 55 -5.56 4.80 -12.49
C GLU A 55 -5.47 5.69 -11.22
N GLU A 56 -6.62 6.05 -10.62
CA GLU A 56 -6.67 6.77 -9.35
C GLU A 56 -6.16 5.92 -8.19
N GLU A 57 -6.42 4.61 -8.20
CA GLU A 57 -5.87 3.67 -7.21
C GLU A 57 -4.36 3.53 -7.37
N LYS A 58 -3.87 3.36 -8.61
CA LYS A 58 -2.45 3.23 -8.93
C LYS A 58 -1.66 4.51 -8.63
N ALA A 59 -2.25 5.69 -8.89
CA ALA A 59 -1.63 6.97 -8.56
C ALA A 59 -1.31 7.13 -7.07
N ARG A 60 -1.95 6.34 -6.20
CA ARG A 60 -1.74 6.35 -4.76
C ARG A 60 -0.66 5.36 -4.29
N ASP A 61 -0.11 4.55 -5.19
CA ASP A 61 0.93 3.58 -4.86
C ASP A 61 2.21 4.25 -4.35
N VAL A 62 2.51 5.46 -4.81
CA VAL A 62 3.64 6.29 -4.34
C VAL A 62 3.56 6.66 -2.85
N TRP A 63 2.37 6.55 -2.23
CA TRP A 63 2.13 6.80 -0.81
C TRP A 63 1.89 5.52 -0.01
N ARG A 64 1.56 4.42 -0.69
CA ARG A 64 1.07 3.19 -0.05
C ARG A 64 1.95 1.98 -0.27
N HIS A 65 2.89 2.07 -1.20
CA HIS A 65 3.92 1.07 -1.49
C HIS A 65 3.39 -0.38 -1.34
N PRO A 66 2.34 -0.76 -2.12
CA PRO A 66 1.61 -1.99 -1.84
C PRO A 66 2.47 -3.25 -1.98
N ALA A 67 3.37 -3.30 -2.97
CA ALA A 67 4.24 -4.45 -3.15
C ALA A 67 5.16 -4.61 -1.94
N GLU A 68 5.90 -3.57 -1.58
CA GLU A 68 6.86 -3.58 -0.48
C GLU A 68 6.16 -3.82 0.86
N THR A 69 4.92 -3.31 1.03
CA THR A 69 4.13 -3.53 2.25
C THR A 69 3.74 -5.00 2.40
N LEU A 70 3.25 -5.63 1.33
CA LEU A 70 2.85 -7.04 1.36
C LEU A 70 4.06 -7.97 1.47
N GLU A 71 5.18 -7.64 0.83
CA GLU A 71 6.47 -8.34 0.99
C GLU A 71 6.99 -8.25 2.43
N PHE A 72 6.93 -7.07 3.05
CA PHE A 72 7.30 -6.90 4.46
C PHE A 72 6.45 -7.76 5.38
N PHE A 73 5.15 -7.87 5.13
CA PHE A 73 4.29 -8.79 5.89
C PHE A 73 4.58 -10.25 5.58
N GLY A 74 5.18 -10.56 4.45
CA GLY A 74 5.52 -11.92 4.02
C GLY A 74 4.30 -12.66 3.48
N VAL A 75 3.39 -11.96 2.81
CA VAL A 75 2.21 -12.57 2.18
C VAL A 75 2.62 -13.31 0.92
N GLU A 76 2.22 -14.57 0.81
CA GLU A 76 2.52 -15.45 -0.32
C GLU A 76 1.25 -15.78 -1.13
N PRO A 77 1.36 -16.11 -2.43
CA PRO A 77 0.19 -16.35 -3.27
C PRO A 77 -0.71 -17.51 -2.80
N GLY A 78 -0.14 -18.49 -2.06
CA GLY A 78 -0.87 -19.65 -1.53
C GLY A 78 -1.59 -19.44 -0.21
N ASP A 79 -1.47 -18.25 0.39
CA ASP A 79 -1.95 -17.96 1.74
C ASP A 79 -3.47 -17.85 1.83
N THR A 80 -3.97 -18.11 3.04
CA THR A 80 -5.28 -17.65 3.49
C THR A 80 -5.10 -16.32 4.22
N VAL A 81 -5.55 -15.23 3.61
CA VAL A 81 -5.41 -13.87 4.16
C VAL A 81 -6.77 -13.33 4.60
N VAL A 82 -6.84 -12.76 5.79
CA VAL A 82 -8.01 -12.00 6.27
C VAL A 82 -7.72 -10.51 6.12
N GLU A 83 -8.51 -9.81 5.32
CA GLU A 83 -8.49 -8.35 5.22
C GLU A 83 -9.63 -7.75 6.03
N ILE A 84 -9.29 -6.89 7.01
CA ILE A 84 -10.26 -6.27 7.90
C ILE A 84 -10.71 -4.92 7.36
N TRP A 85 -12.04 -4.75 7.18
CA TRP A 85 -12.66 -3.54 6.67
C TRP A 85 -12.01 -3.06 5.38
N PRO A 86 -12.12 -3.85 4.29
CA PRO A 86 -11.49 -3.54 3.01
C PRO A 86 -11.94 -2.21 2.39
N GLY A 87 -13.01 -1.60 2.92
CA GLY A 87 -13.56 -0.35 2.42
C GLY A 87 -14.06 -0.50 0.99
N GLY A 88 -13.53 0.31 0.07
CA GLY A 88 -13.81 0.21 -1.37
C GLY A 88 -12.96 -0.84 -2.10
N GLY A 89 -12.14 -1.63 -1.39
CA GLY A 89 -11.38 -2.73 -1.99
C GLY A 89 -9.99 -2.37 -2.54
N TRP A 90 -9.40 -1.28 -2.08
CA TRP A 90 -8.10 -0.83 -2.63
C TRP A 90 -7.01 -1.91 -2.52
N TYR A 91 -6.87 -2.56 -1.33
CA TYR A 91 -5.97 -3.69 -1.16
C TYR A 91 -6.58 -4.99 -1.69
N THR A 92 -7.90 -5.16 -1.61
CA THR A 92 -8.61 -6.32 -2.17
C THR A 92 -8.31 -6.51 -3.66
N ASN A 93 -8.25 -5.39 -4.43
CA ASN A 93 -7.90 -5.39 -5.86
C ASN A 93 -6.48 -5.89 -6.15
N ILE A 94 -5.63 -5.96 -5.14
CA ILE A 94 -4.26 -6.53 -5.22
C ILE A 94 -4.24 -7.93 -4.62
N LEU A 95 -4.76 -8.08 -3.38
CA LEU A 95 -4.71 -9.34 -2.63
C LEU A 95 -5.47 -10.46 -3.33
N ALA A 96 -6.69 -10.19 -3.81
CA ALA A 96 -7.53 -11.23 -4.39
C ALA A 96 -6.88 -11.89 -5.62
N PRO A 97 -6.44 -11.17 -6.68
CA PRO A 97 -5.76 -11.80 -7.80
C PRO A 97 -4.37 -12.36 -7.45
N TYR A 98 -3.66 -11.75 -6.49
CA TYR A 98 -2.37 -12.27 -6.03
C TYR A 98 -2.49 -13.64 -5.38
N LEU A 99 -3.44 -13.80 -4.45
CA LEU A 99 -3.71 -15.06 -3.77
C LEU A 99 -4.26 -16.10 -4.75
N ALA A 100 -5.15 -15.70 -5.67
CA ALA A 100 -5.71 -16.59 -6.69
C ALA A 100 -4.62 -17.22 -7.57
N ALA A 101 -3.54 -16.49 -7.89
CA ALA A 101 -2.43 -16.97 -8.69
C ALA A 101 -1.69 -18.16 -8.05
N GLY A 102 -1.70 -18.28 -6.73
CA GLY A 102 -1.10 -19.42 -5.98
C GLY A 102 -2.10 -20.42 -5.43
N GLY A 103 -3.40 -20.25 -5.68
CA GLY A 103 -4.45 -21.10 -5.12
C GLY A 103 -4.81 -20.78 -3.66
N GLY A 104 -4.36 -19.64 -3.16
CA GLY A 104 -4.76 -19.10 -1.86
C GLY A 104 -6.17 -18.51 -1.87
N LYS A 105 -6.59 -17.95 -0.75
CA LYS A 105 -7.91 -17.33 -0.61
C LYS A 105 -7.88 -16.05 0.23
N LEU A 106 -8.81 -15.16 -0.07
CA LEU A 106 -9.07 -13.96 0.72
C LEU A 106 -10.32 -14.18 1.58
N VAL A 107 -10.25 -13.77 2.85
CA VAL A 107 -11.42 -13.59 3.72
C VAL A 107 -11.63 -12.09 3.92
N ALA A 108 -12.65 -11.52 3.30
CA ALA A 108 -12.98 -10.11 3.42
C ALA A 108 -13.95 -9.88 4.58
N ALA A 109 -13.44 -9.32 5.69
CA ALA A 109 -14.22 -9.02 6.88
C ALA A 109 -14.77 -7.59 6.80
N GLY A 110 -15.97 -7.42 6.27
CA GLY A 110 -16.63 -6.13 6.08
C GLY A 110 -17.20 -5.54 7.36
N PHE A 111 -17.91 -4.40 7.22
CA PHE A 111 -18.65 -3.80 8.34
C PHE A 111 -19.85 -4.70 8.71
N ASP A 112 -20.13 -4.81 9.99
CA ASP A 112 -21.22 -5.63 10.50
C ASP A 112 -22.55 -4.86 10.51
N PRO A 113 -23.56 -5.27 9.71
CA PRO A 113 -24.89 -4.65 9.75
C PRO A 113 -25.57 -4.74 11.11
N ALA A 114 -25.28 -5.80 11.89
CA ALA A 114 -25.87 -5.98 13.22
C ALA A 114 -25.36 -4.97 14.26
N ALA A 115 -24.22 -4.35 14.03
CA ALA A 115 -23.65 -3.30 14.85
C ALA A 115 -24.13 -1.89 14.47
N ALA A 116 -24.99 -1.76 13.46
CA ALA A 116 -25.51 -0.46 13.03
C ALA A 116 -26.42 0.13 14.11
N PRO A 117 -26.32 1.45 14.38
CA PRO A 117 -27.09 2.10 15.43
C PRO A 117 -28.59 2.28 15.09
N ASP A 118 -28.93 2.19 13.81
CA ASP A 118 -30.29 2.35 13.29
C ASP A 118 -30.51 1.52 12.02
N GLU A 119 -31.78 1.35 11.65
CA GLU A 119 -32.17 0.54 10.50
C GLU A 119 -31.69 1.12 9.15
N GLU A 120 -31.62 2.44 9.03
CA GLU A 120 -31.14 3.09 7.80
C GLU A 120 -29.64 2.78 7.57
N ARG A 121 -28.83 2.86 8.62
CA ARG A 121 -27.39 2.51 8.55
C ARG A 121 -27.19 1.03 8.32
N LYS A 122 -28.02 0.18 8.93
CA LYS A 122 -28.01 -1.26 8.69
C LYS A 122 -28.22 -1.57 7.22
N GLN A 123 -29.30 -1.05 6.63
CA GLN A 123 -29.62 -1.26 5.20
C GLN A 123 -28.50 -0.72 4.29
N ARG A 124 -27.92 0.43 4.60
CA ARG A 124 -26.74 0.94 3.86
C ARG A 124 -25.54 0.01 3.95
N THR A 125 -25.29 -0.56 5.12
CA THR A 125 -24.18 -1.50 5.33
C THR A 125 -24.43 -2.78 4.54
N GLU A 126 -25.64 -3.34 4.60
CA GLU A 126 -26.05 -4.51 3.81
C GLU A 126 -25.89 -4.27 2.30
N ALA A 127 -26.33 -3.10 1.81
CA ALA A 127 -26.19 -2.72 0.41
C ALA A 127 -24.71 -2.64 -0.03
N ARG A 128 -23.84 -2.03 0.80
CA ARG A 128 -22.40 -1.95 0.53
C ARG A 128 -21.72 -3.32 0.52
N LEU A 129 -22.11 -4.23 1.43
CA LEU A 129 -21.59 -5.60 1.41
C LEU A 129 -22.01 -6.34 0.14
N ALA A 130 -23.27 -6.20 -0.28
CA ALA A 130 -23.78 -6.81 -1.50
C ALA A 130 -23.08 -6.24 -2.75
N GLU A 131 -22.87 -4.93 -2.81
CA GLU A 131 -22.10 -4.27 -3.88
C GLU A 131 -20.66 -4.76 -3.92
N PHE A 132 -19.99 -4.82 -2.76
CA PHE A 132 -18.63 -5.34 -2.65
C PHE A 132 -18.56 -6.77 -3.17
N GLN A 133 -19.46 -7.66 -2.74
CA GLN A 133 -19.50 -9.04 -3.22
C GLN A 133 -19.72 -9.11 -4.74
N ALA A 134 -20.59 -8.27 -5.29
CA ALA A 134 -20.85 -8.22 -6.73
C ALA A 134 -19.62 -7.76 -7.53
N ASN A 135 -18.84 -6.79 -7.01
CA ASN A 135 -17.63 -6.29 -7.66
C ASN A 135 -16.54 -7.36 -7.75
N TYR A 136 -16.52 -8.33 -6.84
CA TYR A 136 -15.53 -9.40 -6.79
C TYR A 136 -16.07 -10.78 -7.24
N ALA A 137 -17.18 -10.81 -7.97
CA ALA A 137 -17.74 -12.04 -8.50
C ALA A 137 -16.99 -12.62 -9.72
N ASP A 138 -16.12 -11.83 -10.35
CA ASP A 138 -15.31 -12.27 -11.51
C ASP A 138 -14.28 -13.33 -11.06
N PRO A 139 -14.12 -14.46 -11.79
CA PRO A 139 -13.16 -15.51 -11.47
C PRO A 139 -11.69 -15.07 -11.35
N GLN A 140 -11.30 -13.94 -11.93
CA GLN A 140 -9.95 -13.39 -11.80
C GLN A 140 -9.55 -13.10 -10.34
N PHE A 141 -10.54 -12.83 -9.47
CA PHE A 141 -10.32 -12.56 -8.06
C PHE A 141 -10.21 -13.85 -7.20
N GLY A 142 -10.37 -15.03 -7.81
CA GLY A 142 -10.23 -16.30 -7.13
C GLY A 142 -11.31 -16.56 -6.08
N THR A 143 -10.92 -17.21 -4.98
CA THR A 143 -11.83 -17.54 -3.88
C THR A 143 -11.82 -16.40 -2.84
N ILE A 144 -12.97 -15.76 -2.67
CA ILE A 144 -13.20 -14.77 -1.60
C ILE A 144 -14.30 -15.28 -0.70
N GLU A 145 -14.00 -15.44 0.59
CA GLU A 145 -14.98 -15.66 1.64
C GLU A 145 -15.36 -14.32 2.27
N TYR A 146 -16.61 -14.14 2.63
CA TYR A 146 -17.10 -12.89 3.19
C TYR A 146 -17.56 -13.10 4.63
N THR A 147 -17.07 -12.26 5.51
CA THR A 147 -17.45 -12.19 6.93
C THR A 147 -17.59 -10.74 7.35
N VAL A 148 -17.86 -10.50 8.61
CA VAL A 148 -18.00 -9.15 9.16
C VAL A 148 -17.18 -8.99 10.44
N PHE A 149 -16.75 -7.76 10.71
CA PHE A 149 -16.08 -7.40 11.95
C PHE A 149 -16.74 -6.18 12.62
N SER A 150 -17.02 -6.33 13.92
CA SER A 150 -17.52 -5.27 14.80
C SER A 150 -17.20 -5.60 16.27
N GLY A 151 -17.58 -4.69 17.19
CA GLY A 151 -17.49 -4.95 18.64
C GLY A 151 -18.35 -6.13 19.13
N VAL A 152 -19.30 -6.60 18.33
CA VAL A 152 -20.25 -7.67 18.69
C VAL A 152 -20.27 -8.84 17.69
N SER A 153 -19.49 -8.78 16.60
CA SER A 153 -19.43 -9.85 15.60
C SER A 153 -18.84 -11.15 16.18
N GLY A 154 -19.11 -12.24 15.48
CA GLY A 154 -18.44 -13.53 15.71
C GLY A 154 -16.96 -13.53 15.29
N PRO A 155 -16.34 -14.71 15.20
CA PRO A 155 -14.95 -14.83 14.75
C PRO A 155 -14.76 -14.39 13.31
N LEU A 156 -13.52 -13.95 12.97
CA LEU A 156 -13.17 -13.51 11.62
C LEU A 156 -13.18 -14.67 10.59
N THR A 157 -12.73 -15.83 11.02
CA THR A 157 -12.73 -17.10 10.28
C THR A 157 -12.63 -18.25 11.28
N GLU A 158 -12.54 -19.49 10.80
CA GLU A 158 -12.22 -20.63 11.65
C GLU A 158 -10.87 -20.44 12.34
N ALA A 159 -10.81 -20.74 13.63
CA ALA A 159 -9.62 -20.52 14.43
C ALA A 159 -8.40 -21.29 13.90
N GLY A 160 -7.25 -20.63 13.84
CA GLY A 160 -5.99 -21.24 13.43
C GLY A 160 -5.93 -21.61 11.94
N THR A 161 -6.69 -20.95 11.07
CA THR A 161 -6.70 -21.24 9.62
C THR A 161 -6.07 -20.18 8.74
N ALA A 162 -5.95 -18.94 9.22
CA ALA A 162 -5.36 -17.85 8.46
C ALA A 162 -3.82 -17.83 8.55
N ASP A 163 -3.15 -17.57 7.44
CA ASP A 163 -1.71 -17.32 7.37
C ASP A 163 -1.39 -15.86 7.73
N ALA A 164 -2.25 -14.96 7.30
CA ALA A 164 -2.13 -13.54 7.64
C ALA A 164 -3.48 -12.89 7.96
N VAL A 165 -3.47 -11.92 8.89
CA VAL A 165 -4.56 -10.95 9.12
C VAL A 165 -4.00 -9.57 8.86
N LEU A 166 -4.63 -8.82 7.96
CA LEU A 166 -4.16 -7.50 7.53
C LEU A 166 -5.20 -6.42 7.82
N THR A 167 -4.73 -5.27 8.29
CA THR A 167 -5.57 -4.09 8.51
C THR A 167 -4.87 -2.83 8.07
N PHE A 168 -5.62 -1.95 7.41
CA PHE A 168 -5.11 -0.73 6.82
C PHE A 168 -5.93 0.49 7.27
N ARG A 169 -5.41 1.24 8.26
CA ARG A 169 -5.98 2.51 8.77
C ARG A 169 -7.35 2.35 9.43
N ASN A 170 -7.46 1.36 10.31
CA ASN A 170 -8.71 1.07 11.01
C ASN A 170 -8.61 1.14 12.53
N VAL A 171 -7.40 1.09 13.12
CA VAL A 171 -7.21 1.02 14.58
C VAL A 171 -7.87 2.20 15.29
N HIS A 172 -7.73 3.42 14.76
CA HIS A 172 -8.36 4.62 15.31
C HIS A 172 -9.90 4.50 15.37
N ASN A 173 -10.54 3.83 14.41
CA ASN A 173 -11.98 3.60 14.44
C ASN A 173 -12.39 2.64 15.57
N TRP A 174 -11.57 1.64 15.84
CA TRP A 174 -11.82 0.69 16.93
C TRP A 174 -11.54 1.28 18.30
N MET A 175 -10.60 2.24 18.38
CA MET A 175 -10.41 3.06 19.58
C MET A 175 -11.68 3.87 19.86
N SER A 176 -12.22 4.56 18.87
CA SER A 176 -13.47 5.32 18.98
C SER A 176 -14.66 4.42 19.36
N GLY A 177 -14.70 3.20 18.84
CA GLY A 177 -15.75 2.22 19.13
C GLY A 177 -15.59 1.47 20.45
N GLY A 178 -14.42 1.54 21.10
CA GLY A 178 -14.13 0.85 22.36
C GLY A 178 -13.93 -0.66 22.21
N TYR A 179 -13.55 -1.16 21.03
CA TYR A 179 -13.37 -2.60 20.78
C TYR A 179 -12.02 -2.98 20.12
N THR A 180 -11.00 -2.14 20.30
CA THR A 180 -9.64 -2.41 19.81
C THR A 180 -9.10 -3.74 20.35
N GLU A 181 -9.34 -4.05 21.62
CA GLU A 181 -8.88 -5.31 22.23
C GLU A 181 -9.51 -6.54 21.57
N LYS A 182 -10.81 -6.45 21.21
CA LYS A 182 -11.50 -7.52 20.49
C LYS A 182 -10.82 -7.78 19.16
N PHE A 183 -10.42 -6.74 18.39
CA PHE A 183 -9.73 -6.93 17.13
C PHE A 183 -8.47 -7.77 17.30
N PHE A 184 -7.57 -7.40 18.21
CA PHE A 184 -6.34 -8.15 18.41
C PHE A 184 -6.58 -9.58 18.90
N THR A 185 -7.59 -9.80 19.73
CA THR A 185 -7.99 -11.13 20.21
C THR A 185 -8.53 -11.99 19.07
N ASP A 186 -9.41 -11.44 18.21
CA ASP A 186 -10.01 -12.16 17.10
C ASP A 186 -8.95 -12.45 16.01
N ALA A 187 -8.04 -11.51 15.74
CA ALA A 187 -6.92 -11.71 14.83
C ALA A 187 -5.99 -12.83 15.31
N TYR A 188 -5.67 -12.84 16.62
CA TYR A 188 -4.87 -13.90 17.22
C TYR A 188 -5.55 -15.26 17.11
N ALA A 189 -6.85 -15.33 17.34
CA ALA A 189 -7.60 -16.57 17.23
C ALA A 189 -7.66 -17.09 15.79
N ALA A 190 -7.81 -16.22 14.80
CA ALA A 190 -7.88 -16.56 13.39
C ALA A 190 -6.57 -17.14 12.84
N LEU A 191 -5.43 -16.64 13.30
CA LEU A 191 -4.11 -16.99 12.78
C LEU A 191 -3.66 -18.39 13.21
N LYS A 192 -2.96 -19.08 12.30
CA LYS A 192 -2.15 -20.26 12.59
C LYS A 192 -1.00 -19.90 13.55
N PRO A 193 -0.41 -20.86 14.29
CA PRO A 193 0.92 -20.68 14.85
C PRO A 193 1.90 -20.25 13.76
N GLY A 194 2.77 -19.27 14.03
CA GLY A 194 3.65 -18.65 13.04
C GLY A 194 2.97 -17.65 12.10
N GLY A 195 1.64 -17.53 12.14
CA GLY A 195 0.87 -16.61 11.28
C GLY A 195 1.11 -15.12 11.61
N VAL A 196 0.91 -14.26 10.64
CA VAL A 196 1.28 -12.83 10.67
C VAL A 196 0.08 -11.92 10.88
N LEU A 197 0.19 -10.97 11.80
CA LEU A 197 -0.67 -9.79 11.86
C LEU A 197 0.09 -8.59 11.26
N GLY A 198 -0.40 -8.06 10.14
CA GLY A 198 0.09 -6.85 9.49
C GLY A 198 -0.80 -5.65 9.78
N VAL A 199 -0.22 -4.58 10.33
CA VAL A 199 -0.94 -3.34 10.68
C VAL A 199 -0.29 -2.15 9.98
N VAL A 200 -1.06 -1.46 9.15
CA VAL A 200 -0.73 -0.12 8.66
C VAL A 200 -1.71 0.86 9.28
N GLU A 201 -1.21 1.89 9.99
CA GLU A 201 -2.07 2.88 10.64
C GLU A 201 -1.44 4.28 10.58
N HIS A 202 -2.27 5.33 10.60
CA HIS A 202 -1.83 6.72 10.66
C HIS A 202 -1.05 6.96 11.96
N ARG A 203 0.22 7.37 11.81
CA ARG A 203 1.16 7.44 12.93
C ARG A 203 1.10 8.79 13.63
N LEU A 204 0.76 8.77 14.93
CA LEU A 204 0.92 9.92 15.80
C LEU A 204 2.40 10.04 16.20
N PRO A 205 3.03 11.23 16.09
CA PRO A 205 4.38 11.44 16.61
C PRO A 205 4.48 11.09 18.11
N SER A 206 5.55 10.42 18.52
CA SER A 206 5.75 9.97 19.90
C SER A 206 5.77 11.09 20.95
N THR A 207 6.00 12.34 20.52
CA THR A 207 5.99 13.54 21.37
C THR A 207 4.59 14.12 21.59
N ALA A 208 3.60 13.73 20.77
CA ALA A 208 2.22 14.18 20.91
C ALA A 208 1.47 13.35 21.97
N THR A 209 0.35 13.87 22.46
CA THR A 209 -0.50 13.14 23.40
C THR A 209 -1.52 12.30 22.66
N GLN A 210 -1.56 11.00 22.94
CA GLN A 210 -2.56 10.10 22.34
C GLN A 210 -3.96 10.46 22.84
N ASP A 211 -4.85 10.78 21.91
CA ASP A 211 -6.27 10.82 22.18
C ASP A 211 -6.79 9.38 22.39
N PRO A 212 -7.39 9.07 23.55
CA PRO A 212 -7.88 7.72 23.83
C PRO A 212 -8.93 7.21 22.84
N THR A 213 -9.64 8.12 22.17
CA THR A 213 -10.69 7.79 21.20
C THR A 213 -10.19 7.75 19.75
N GLY A 214 -8.95 8.16 19.50
CA GLY A 214 -8.40 8.23 18.15
C GLY A 214 -9.15 9.20 17.23
N SER A 215 -9.77 10.25 17.79
CA SER A 215 -10.69 11.16 17.06
C SER A 215 -10.01 11.92 15.92
N THR A 216 -8.68 12.09 15.96
CA THR A 216 -7.90 12.72 14.88
C THR A 216 -7.50 11.74 13.77
N GLY A 217 -7.75 10.44 13.97
CA GLY A 217 -7.31 9.37 13.06
C GLY A 217 -5.87 8.91 13.30
N TYR A 218 -5.07 9.64 14.08
CA TYR A 218 -3.68 9.30 14.37
C TYR A 218 -3.55 8.46 15.64
N VAL A 219 -2.66 7.44 15.58
CA VAL A 219 -2.44 6.48 16.66
C VAL A 219 -0.95 6.35 16.95
N HIS A 220 -0.57 6.28 18.23
CA HIS A 220 0.79 5.97 18.63
C HIS A 220 1.17 4.53 18.25
N GLU A 221 2.36 4.37 17.76
CA GLU A 221 2.94 3.05 17.46
C GLU A 221 3.00 2.16 18.71
N ASP A 222 3.38 2.74 19.86
CA ASP A 222 3.42 2.03 21.14
C ASP A 222 2.05 1.56 21.62
N PHE A 223 0.96 2.30 21.30
CA PHE A 223 -0.39 1.85 21.59
C PHE A 223 -0.72 0.56 20.85
N VAL A 224 -0.45 0.53 19.55
CA VAL A 224 -0.68 -0.66 18.71
C VAL A 224 0.15 -1.85 19.20
N LYS A 225 1.44 -1.62 19.46
CA LYS A 225 2.35 -2.65 20.01
C LYS A 225 1.83 -3.21 21.34
N ALA A 226 1.44 -2.33 22.26
CA ALA A 226 0.93 -2.76 23.57
C ALA A 226 -0.34 -3.63 23.45
N ARG A 227 -1.26 -3.30 22.52
CA ARG A 227 -2.48 -4.08 22.29
C ARG A 227 -2.20 -5.44 21.66
N ALA A 228 -1.31 -5.49 20.67
CA ALA A 228 -0.90 -6.75 20.05
C ALA A 228 -0.20 -7.69 21.05
N LEU A 229 0.76 -7.16 21.81
CA LEU A 229 1.46 -7.95 22.85
C LEU A 229 0.50 -8.46 23.93
N ALA A 230 -0.47 -7.64 24.35
CA ALA A 230 -1.49 -8.05 25.34
C ALA A 230 -2.39 -9.19 24.81
N ALA A 231 -2.60 -9.28 23.50
CA ALA A 231 -3.35 -10.37 22.88
C ALA A 231 -2.51 -11.65 22.69
N GLY A 232 -1.20 -11.61 22.97
CA GLY A 232 -0.29 -12.75 22.89
C GLY A 232 0.61 -12.79 21.66
N PHE A 233 0.58 -11.76 20.81
CA PHE A 233 1.50 -11.64 19.67
C PHE A 233 2.93 -11.32 20.12
N GLU A 234 3.90 -11.70 19.29
CA GLU A 234 5.26 -11.22 19.36
C GLU A 234 5.50 -10.15 18.31
N PHE A 235 6.20 -9.07 18.69
CA PHE A 235 6.57 -8.01 17.74
C PHE A 235 7.70 -8.51 16.84
N ALA A 236 7.47 -8.54 15.52
CA ALA A 236 8.40 -9.06 14.52
C ALA A 236 9.14 -7.97 13.74
N GLY A 237 8.68 -6.71 13.81
CA GLY A 237 9.37 -5.60 13.18
C GLY A 237 8.46 -4.44 12.79
N SER A 238 9.09 -3.33 12.43
CA SER A 238 8.45 -2.16 11.83
C SER A 238 9.17 -1.77 10.53
N SER A 239 8.46 -1.06 9.66
CA SER A 239 9.01 -0.53 8.41
C SER A 239 8.56 0.91 8.21
N GLU A 240 9.47 1.71 7.65
CA GLU A 240 9.22 3.09 7.23
C GLU A 240 8.74 3.19 5.78
N ILE A 241 8.34 2.09 5.15
CA ILE A 241 7.88 2.03 3.76
C ILE A 241 6.76 3.04 3.49
N ASN A 242 5.82 3.20 4.44
CA ASN A 242 4.67 4.09 4.34
C ASN A 242 4.85 5.40 5.12
N ALA A 243 6.08 5.75 5.49
CA ALA A 243 6.36 6.98 6.21
C ALA A 243 6.23 8.21 5.30
N ASN A 244 5.67 9.28 5.85
CA ASN A 244 5.64 10.59 5.21
C ASN A 244 6.05 11.69 6.20
N PRO A 245 7.33 12.09 6.23
CA PRO A 245 7.81 13.09 7.18
C PRO A 245 7.24 14.51 6.95
N ALA A 246 6.52 14.76 5.84
CA ALA A 246 5.82 16.01 5.62
C ALA A 246 4.50 16.12 6.41
N ASP A 247 3.97 14.98 6.89
CA ASP A 247 2.78 14.96 7.72
C ASP A 247 3.15 15.26 9.18
N THR A 248 2.70 16.41 9.69
CA THR A 248 2.96 16.86 11.07
C THR A 248 1.91 16.37 12.07
N ALA A 249 0.86 15.72 11.60
CA ALA A 249 -0.24 15.14 12.39
C ALA A 249 -1.02 16.14 13.30
N ASP A 250 -0.89 17.44 13.05
CA ASP A 250 -1.54 18.52 13.81
C ASP A 250 -2.59 19.30 12.97
N HIS A 251 -3.16 18.63 11.98
CA HIS A 251 -4.07 19.23 11.01
C HIS A 251 -5.46 19.53 11.61
N PRO A 252 -6.18 20.55 11.11
CA PRO A 252 -7.44 21.04 11.68
C PRO A 252 -8.55 19.98 11.81
N PHE A 253 -8.60 19.05 10.86
CA PHE A 253 -9.57 17.95 10.85
C PHE A 253 -8.89 16.59 11.04
N GLY A 254 -7.76 16.56 11.74
CA GLY A 254 -6.94 15.36 11.86
C GLY A 254 -6.48 14.86 10.50
N VAL A 255 -6.31 13.55 10.36
CA VAL A 255 -5.86 12.90 9.13
C VAL A 255 -6.75 13.19 7.91
N TRP A 256 -8.02 13.50 8.13
CA TRP A 256 -8.99 13.76 7.05
C TRP A 256 -8.75 15.09 6.34
N THR A 257 -7.93 15.99 6.90
CA THR A 257 -7.46 17.20 6.20
C THR A 257 -6.61 16.87 4.99
N LEU A 258 -5.88 15.75 5.04
CA LEU A 258 -4.97 15.30 4.00
C LEU A 258 -5.69 14.56 2.87
N PRO A 259 -5.07 14.45 1.68
CA PRO A 259 -5.51 13.53 0.64
C PRO A 259 -5.62 12.08 1.16
N PRO A 260 -6.56 11.30 0.64
CA PRO A 260 -7.52 11.61 -0.44
C PRO A 260 -8.80 12.30 0.04
N ASN A 261 -9.02 12.44 1.36
CA ASN A 261 -10.25 13.02 1.88
C ASN A 261 -10.32 14.53 1.61
N SER A 262 -9.22 15.24 1.87
CA SER A 262 -9.11 16.70 1.69
C SER A 262 -10.32 17.44 2.27
N ALA A 263 -10.66 17.12 3.54
CA ALA A 263 -11.80 17.69 4.21
C ALA A 263 -11.70 19.21 4.31
N LEU A 264 -12.79 19.91 4.04
CA LEU A 264 -12.91 21.36 4.11
C LEU A 264 -13.60 21.84 5.39
N THR A 265 -14.23 20.92 6.11
CA THR A 265 -14.96 21.18 7.36
C THR A 265 -14.77 20.03 8.34
N ASP A 266 -15.03 20.29 9.60
CA ASP A 266 -15.24 19.25 10.62
C ASP A 266 -16.58 18.50 10.38
N ARG A 267 -16.92 17.57 11.29
CA ARG A 267 -18.15 16.77 11.22
C ARG A 267 -19.42 17.60 11.46
N GLU A 268 -19.31 18.75 12.10
CA GLU A 268 -20.35 19.73 12.39
C GLU A 268 -20.53 20.75 11.25
N GLY A 269 -19.63 20.74 10.25
CA GLY A 269 -19.65 21.64 9.10
C GLY A 269 -18.90 22.95 9.33
N ASN A 270 -18.08 23.06 10.38
CA ASN A 270 -17.32 24.28 10.67
C ASN A 270 -15.94 24.23 9.97
N THR A 271 -15.46 25.41 9.57
CA THR A 271 -14.12 25.62 9.05
C THR A 271 -13.39 26.65 9.92
N PRO A 272 -12.16 26.39 10.37
CA PRO A 272 -11.39 27.39 11.12
C PRO A 272 -11.15 28.66 10.31
N ASP A 273 -11.10 29.82 10.98
CA ASP A 273 -10.76 31.09 10.36
C ASP A 273 -9.39 31.03 9.69
N GLY A 274 -9.32 31.46 8.43
CA GLY A 274 -8.07 31.46 7.67
C GLY A 274 -7.61 30.08 7.16
N PHE A 275 -8.46 29.03 7.23
CA PHE A 275 -8.14 27.73 6.68
C PHE A 275 -7.89 27.80 5.17
N ASP A 276 -6.72 27.33 4.74
CA ASP A 276 -6.35 27.22 3.33
C ASP A 276 -6.10 25.73 3.00
N PRO A 277 -7.00 25.06 2.26
CA PRO A 277 -6.85 23.65 1.94
C PRO A 277 -5.67 23.37 0.99
N THR A 278 -5.16 24.37 0.28
CA THR A 278 -4.10 24.15 -0.72
C THR A 278 -2.77 23.77 -0.10
N ILE A 279 -2.49 24.21 1.14
CA ILE A 279 -1.25 23.85 1.84
C ILE A 279 -1.17 22.38 2.21
N TYR A 280 -2.29 21.67 2.29
CA TYR A 280 -2.35 20.26 2.64
C TYR A 280 -2.25 19.33 1.43
N ALA A 281 -2.53 19.83 0.23
CA ALA A 281 -2.44 19.04 -0.99
C ALA A 281 -0.99 18.57 -1.26
N ASP A 282 -0.01 19.42 -0.98
CA ASP A 282 1.41 19.13 -1.19
C ASP A 282 1.99 18.18 -0.13
N VAL A 283 1.31 17.99 1.02
CA VAL A 283 1.72 17.01 2.03
C VAL A 283 1.55 15.59 1.50
N GLY A 284 0.50 15.35 0.70
CA GLY A 284 0.15 14.02 0.23
C GLY A 284 -0.65 13.22 1.26
N GLU A 285 -0.60 11.88 1.18
CA GLU A 285 -1.26 11.03 2.17
C GLU A 285 -0.47 11.03 3.49
N SER A 286 -1.15 10.74 4.60
CA SER A 286 -0.60 10.78 5.96
C SER A 286 0.64 9.90 6.17
N ASP A 287 1.44 10.26 7.17
CA ASP A 287 2.47 9.38 7.74
C ASP A 287 1.85 8.11 8.33
N ARG A 288 2.46 6.95 8.07
CA ARG A 288 1.92 5.67 8.54
C ARG A 288 3.00 4.77 9.08
N MET A 289 2.73 4.27 10.29
CA MET A 289 3.44 3.10 10.79
C MET A 289 3.09 1.86 9.97
N THR A 290 4.04 0.96 9.78
CA THR A 290 3.84 -0.36 9.21
C THR A 290 4.46 -1.38 10.15
N LEU A 291 3.60 -2.15 10.86
CA LEU A 291 4.01 -3.04 11.96
C LEU A 291 3.68 -4.48 11.64
N LYS A 292 4.63 -5.36 11.90
CA LYS A 292 4.50 -6.81 11.76
C LYS A 292 4.56 -7.49 13.13
N PHE A 293 3.58 -8.33 13.39
CA PHE A 293 3.53 -9.19 14.55
C PHE A 293 3.37 -10.64 14.12
N VAL A 294 3.80 -11.56 14.94
CA VAL A 294 3.68 -13.00 14.69
C VAL A 294 2.97 -13.66 15.86
N LYS A 295 2.07 -14.59 15.57
CA LYS A 295 1.53 -15.50 16.57
C LYS A 295 2.60 -16.55 16.89
N PRO A 296 3.03 -16.71 18.15
CA PRO A 296 4.01 -17.74 18.53
C PRO A 296 3.60 -19.16 18.07
N GLU A 297 4.62 -20.05 17.88
CA GLU A 297 4.46 -21.45 17.52
C GLU A 297 3.70 -22.26 18.61
#